data_7c975ed80228e9c7abd9810cac77dbd7
#
_entry.id   7c975ed80228e9c7abd9810cac77dbd7
#
_cell.length_a   1.000
_cell.length_b   1.000
_cell.length_c   1.000
_cell.angle_alpha   90.00
_cell.angle_beta   90.00
_cell.angle_gamma   90.00
#
_symmetry.space_group_name_H-M   'P 1'
#
loop_
_entity.id
_entity.type
_entity.pdbx_description
1 polymer ?
#
loop_
_entity_poly.entity_id
_entity_poly.type
_entity_poly.pdbx_seq_one_letter_code
_entity_poly.pdbx_strand_id
1 'polypeptide(L)'
;ETLQPTQRLTSLAIWLFALAMAYPYLPGAGTEAFKGLSVLIGLMISLGASSVVGQAASGLILTYTRTLRPGEFVRIGEYEGTVTELGMFTTRIRTGLGEVLTLPNSMITATVTKNYSRTVQGPGYVVDTVVTIGYDTPWRQVEAMLLEAARRTPGVLEEPPPQVFQTALSDFYPEYRLVAQAIPSQPRPRAVLLSMLHANIQDVFNEYEVQIMSPHYLGDPEQEKRVPKDQWYTAPAHKTR
;
A
#
# COMPACT_ATOMS: atom_id res chain seq x y z
N GLU A 1 15.62 20.91 -18.05
CA GLU A 1 14.27 21.49 -17.84
C GLU A 1 14.13 22.20 -16.46
N THR A 2 14.94 21.87 -15.45
CA THR A 2 14.85 22.47 -14.09
C THR A 2 15.57 23.81 -13.92
N LEU A 3 16.43 24.22 -14.85
CA LEU A 3 17.23 25.45 -14.75
C LEU A 3 16.39 26.73 -14.73
N GLN A 4 15.38 26.83 -15.59
CA GLN A 4 14.52 28.03 -15.65
C GLN A 4 13.68 28.25 -14.37
N PRO A 5 12.98 27.22 -13.81
CA PRO A 5 12.28 27.38 -12.56
C PRO A 5 13.22 27.75 -11.40
N THR A 6 14.39 27.12 -11.32
CA THR A 6 15.38 27.42 -10.27
C THR A 6 15.89 28.85 -10.35
N GLN A 7 16.22 29.36 -11.55
CA GLN A 7 16.63 30.76 -11.75
C GLN A 7 15.53 31.75 -11.32
N ARG A 8 14.27 31.47 -11.65
CA ARG A 8 13.15 32.33 -11.23
C ARG A 8 12.97 32.35 -9.72
N LEU A 9 13.06 31.19 -9.04
CA LEU A 9 12.96 31.11 -7.59
C LEU A 9 14.13 31.84 -6.92
N THR A 10 15.37 31.64 -7.40
CA THR A 10 16.54 32.33 -6.89
C THR A 10 16.44 33.83 -7.09
N SER A 11 16.00 34.27 -8.29
CA SER A 11 15.78 35.69 -8.57
C SER A 11 14.72 36.29 -7.65
N LEU A 12 13.58 35.57 -7.43
CA LEU A 12 12.54 36.01 -6.50
C LEU A 12 13.09 36.16 -5.07
N ALA A 13 13.87 35.19 -4.60
CA ALA A 13 14.48 35.25 -3.27
C ALA A 13 15.44 36.43 -3.13
N ILE A 14 16.27 36.71 -4.15
CA ILE A 14 17.19 37.87 -4.17
C ILE A 14 16.37 39.19 -4.15
N TRP A 15 15.30 39.30 -4.95
CA TRP A 15 14.46 40.50 -4.95
C TRP A 15 13.74 40.71 -3.63
N LEU A 16 13.23 39.67 -2.99
CA LEU A 16 12.62 39.76 -1.66
C LEU A 16 13.62 40.17 -0.60
N PHE A 17 14.86 39.65 -0.64
CA PHE A 17 15.93 40.05 0.24
C PHE A 17 16.32 41.50 0.01
N ALA A 18 16.49 41.94 -1.24
CA ALA A 18 16.79 43.32 -1.59
C ALA A 18 15.70 44.29 -1.11
N LEU A 19 14.42 43.91 -1.25
CA LEU A 19 13.29 44.69 -0.74
C LEU A 19 13.31 44.81 0.78
N ALA A 20 13.61 43.71 1.49
CA ALA A 20 13.74 43.70 2.94
C ALA A 20 14.90 44.63 3.42
N MET A 21 16.01 44.62 2.70
CA MET A 21 17.15 45.52 3.01
C MET A 21 16.85 46.99 2.65
N ALA A 22 16.05 47.23 1.63
CA ALA A 22 15.62 48.56 1.23
C ALA A 22 14.52 49.15 2.12
N TYR A 23 13.81 48.32 2.86
CA TYR A 23 12.66 48.67 3.71
C TYR A 23 12.92 49.92 4.60
N PRO A 24 14.02 50.01 5.38
CA PRO A 24 14.27 51.17 6.27
C PRO A 24 14.44 52.50 5.53
N TYR A 25 14.76 52.45 4.22
CA TYR A 25 15.03 53.64 3.38
C TYR A 25 13.81 54.07 2.58
N LEU A 26 12.69 53.34 2.66
CA LEU A 26 11.48 53.71 1.94
C LEU A 26 10.74 54.88 2.61
N PRO A 27 10.33 55.93 1.87
CA PRO A 27 9.54 57.03 2.42
C PRO A 27 8.25 56.48 3.03
N GLY A 28 7.97 56.80 4.29
CA GLY A 28 6.78 56.32 5.00
C GLY A 28 6.87 54.96 5.67
N ALA A 29 7.97 54.24 5.54
CA ALA A 29 8.16 52.93 6.20
C ALA A 29 8.02 52.97 7.73
N GLY A 30 8.26 54.12 8.34
CA GLY A 30 8.11 54.34 9.79
C GLY A 30 6.65 54.60 10.23
N THR A 31 5.71 54.81 9.32
CA THR A 31 4.31 55.06 9.68
C THR A 31 3.59 53.82 10.14
N GLU A 32 2.69 53.97 11.12
CA GLU A 32 1.89 52.85 11.67
C GLU A 32 1.01 52.18 10.58
N ALA A 33 0.53 52.94 9.62
CA ALA A 33 -0.24 52.43 8.50
C ALA A 33 0.61 51.50 7.60
N PHE A 34 1.85 51.89 7.30
CA PHE A 34 2.75 51.06 6.49
C PHE A 34 3.17 49.80 7.22
N LYS A 35 3.48 49.87 8.54
CA LYS A 35 3.75 48.70 9.37
C LYS A 35 2.57 47.75 9.42
N GLY A 36 1.36 48.25 9.65
CA GLY A 36 0.13 47.44 9.66
C GLY A 36 -0.13 46.71 8.33
N LEU A 37 0.04 47.43 7.21
CA LEU A 37 -0.10 46.85 5.86
C LEU A 37 0.98 45.77 5.62
N SER A 38 2.20 45.99 6.01
CA SER A 38 3.31 45.03 5.85
C SER A 38 3.06 43.75 6.64
N VAL A 39 2.57 43.88 7.88
CA VAL A 39 2.16 42.70 8.69
C VAL A 39 1.02 41.92 8.02
N LEU A 40 0.00 42.63 7.52
CA LEU A 40 -1.12 41.98 6.82
C LEU A 40 -0.66 41.21 5.60
N ILE A 41 0.18 41.83 4.75
CA ILE A 41 0.75 41.17 3.57
C ILE A 41 1.61 39.97 3.97
N GLY A 42 2.45 40.13 5.01
CA GLY A 42 3.27 39.03 5.54
C GLY A 42 2.45 37.84 6.02
N LEU A 43 1.33 38.10 6.70
CA LEU A 43 0.38 37.05 7.13
C LEU A 43 -0.27 36.35 5.93
N MET A 44 -0.71 37.11 4.93
CA MET A 44 -1.31 36.54 3.72
C MET A 44 -0.33 35.63 2.96
N ILE A 45 0.94 36.07 2.81
CA ILE A 45 1.98 35.28 2.18
C ILE A 45 2.30 34.04 3.00
N SER A 46 2.40 34.17 4.33
CA SER A 46 2.67 33.07 5.25
C SER A 46 1.60 32.00 5.19
N LEU A 47 0.32 32.39 5.22
CA LEU A 47 -0.80 31.48 5.09
C LEU A 47 -0.80 30.78 3.73
N GLY A 48 -0.54 31.52 2.65
CA GLY A 48 -0.48 30.96 1.28
C GLY A 48 0.70 29.99 1.10
N ALA A 49 1.85 30.26 1.71
CA ALA A 49 3.04 29.41 1.61
C ALA A 49 3.03 28.17 2.51
N SER A 50 2.13 28.14 3.50
CA SER A 50 2.09 27.09 4.52
C SER A 50 2.01 25.67 3.94
N SER A 51 1.19 25.46 2.91
CA SER A 51 1.05 24.13 2.28
C SER A 51 2.34 23.68 1.56
N VAL A 52 3.05 24.60 0.93
CA VAL A 52 4.31 24.30 0.23
C VAL A 52 5.41 23.93 1.25
N VAL A 53 5.52 24.70 2.33
CA VAL A 53 6.44 24.40 3.43
C VAL A 53 6.10 23.07 4.07
N GLY A 54 4.81 22.78 4.31
CA GLY A 54 4.34 21.52 4.85
C GLY A 54 4.71 20.31 3.96
N GLN A 55 4.58 20.44 2.64
CA GLN A 55 4.99 19.39 1.71
C GLN A 55 6.50 19.17 1.69
N ALA A 56 7.30 20.25 1.71
CA ALA A 56 8.75 20.15 1.79
C ALA A 56 9.21 19.50 3.09
N ALA A 57 8.63 19.91 4.22
CA ALA A 57 8.90 19.29 5.52
C ALA A 57 8.55 17.80 5.54
N SER A 58 7.39 17.43 4.98
CA SER A 58 6.99 16.03 4.83
C SER A 58 7.95 15.24 3.96
N GLY A 59 8.46 15.82 2.86
CA GLY A 59 9.47 15.20 1.99
C GLY A 59 10.78 14.94 2.74
N LEU A 60 11.24 15.89 3.54
CA LEU A 60 12.40 15.72 4.41
C LEU A 60 12.16 14.59 5.44
N ILE A 61 11.01 14.60 6.12
CA ILE A 61 10.64 13.55 7.06
C ILE A 61 10.69 12.18 6.37
N LEU A 62 10.03 11.99 5.25
CA LEU A 62 10.02 10.72 4.51
C LEU A 62 11.43 10.24 4.14
N THR A 63 12.30 11.16 3.72
CA THR A 63 13.66 10.86 3.31
C THR A 63 14.56 10.49 4.52
N TYR A 64 14.54 11.29 5.58
CA TYR A 64 15.40 11.08 6.76
C TYR A 64 14.94 9.92 7.63
N THR A 65 13.62 9.73 7.81
CA THR A 65 13.08 8.59 8.56
C THR A 65 13.15 7.29 7.76
N ARG A 66 13.46 7.40 6.45
CA ARG A 66 13.45 6.27 5.52
C ARG A 66 12.13 5.48 5.58
N THR A 67 11.02 6.18 5.77
CA THR A 67 9.69 5.57 5.82
C THR A 67 9.35 4.85 4.51
N LEU A 68 9.80 5.40 3.40
CA LEU A 68 9.69 4.81 2.06
C LEU A 68 11.07 4.78 1.38
N ARG A 69 11.28 3.80 0.50
CA ARG A 69 12.46 3.73 -0.36
C ARG A 69 12.05 3.40 -1.80
N PRO A 70 12.76 3.94 -2.80
CA PRO A 70 12.57 3.49 -4.18
C PRO A 70 12.73 1.97 -4.31
N GLY A 71 11.84 1.34 -5.07
CA GLY A 71 11.78 -0.11 -5.22
C GLY A 71 10.88 -0.84 -4.22
N GLU A 72 10.47 -0.22 -3.12
CA GLU A 72 9.52 -0.81 -2.17
C GLU A 72 8.09 -0.82 -2.74
N PHE A 73 7.37 -1.92 -2.56
CA PHE A 73 5.95 -2.02 -2.86
C PHE A 73 5.15 -1.61 -1.63
N VAL A 74 4.29 -0.62 -1.81
CA VAL A 74 3.56 0.03 -0.71
C VAL A 74 2.10 0.28 -1.06
N ARG A 75 1.27 0.40 -0.02
CA ARG A 75 -0.09 0.89 -0.11
C ARG A 75 -0.24 2.11 0.78
N ILE A 76 -0.63 3.22 0.18
CA ILE A 76 -0.82 4.52 0.83
C ILE A 76 -2.30 4.89 0.71
N GLY A 77 -3.05 4.70 1.79
CA GLY A 77 -4.51 4.78 1.74
C GLY A 77 -5.08 3.76 0.76
N GLU A 78 -5.71 4.23 -0.32
CA GLU A 78 -6.29 3.38 -1.37
C GLU A 78 -5.33 3.14 -2.55
N TYR A 79 -4.21 3.86 -2.62
CA TYR A 79 -3.25 3.77 -3.72
C TYR A 79 -2.18 2.73 -3.43
N GLU A 80 -1.95 1.84 -4.39
CA GLU A 80 -1.00 0.74 -4.26
C GLU A 80 -0.02 0.70 -5.44
N GLY A 81 1.25 0.51 -5.16
CA GLY A 81 2.27 0.41 -6.20
C GLY A 81 3.71 0.40 -5.68
N THR A 82 4.66 0.34 -6.61
CA THR A 82 6.09 0.41 -6.32
C THR A 82 6.55 1.87 -6.30
N VAL A 83 7.23 2.28 -5.26
CA VAL A 83 7.85 3.60 -5.15
C VAL A 83 8.93 3.70 -6.22
N THR A 84 8.78 4.65 -7.14
CA THR A 84 9.77 4.90 -8.21
C THR A 84 10.70 6.07 -7.87
N GLU A 85 10.16 7.10 -7.22
CA GLU A 85 10.91 8.31 -6.90
C GLU A 85 10.37 8.96 -5.62
N LEU A 86 11.29 9.42 -4.77
CA LEU A 86 11.01 10.26 -3.61
C LEU A 86 11.55 11.66 -3.90
N GLY A 87 10.66 12.58 -4.23
CA GLY A 87 10.99 13.98 -4.42
C GLY A 87 10.79 14.80 -3.16
N MET A 88 11.20 16.08 -3.20
CA MET A 88 11.06 17.01 -2.08
C MET A 88 9.59 17.32 -1.74
N PHE A 89 8.72 17.42 -2.74
CA PHE A 89 7.31 17.79 -2.58
C PHE A 89 6.36 16.63 -2.84
N THR A 90 6.76 15.73 -3.72
CA THR A 90 5.92 14.63 -4.20
C THR A 90 6.71 13.33 -4.26
N THR A 91 6.01 12.23 -4.05
CA THR A 91 6.48 10.86 -4.25
C THR A 91 5.76 10.24 -5.44
N ARG A 92 6.48 9.54 -6.30
CA ARG A 92 5.91 8.81 -7.43
C ARG A 92 5.86 7.32 -7.14
N ILE A 93 4.71 6.72 -7.41
CA ILE A 93 4.52 5.28 -7.33
C ILE A 93 4.01 4.75 -8.67
N ARG A 94 4.46 3.55 -9.06
CA ARG A 94 3.97 2.86 -10.26
C ARG A 94 3.02 1.76 -9.84
N THR A 95 1.79 1.80 -10.33
CA THR A 95 0.78 0.77 -10.09
C THR A 95 1.10 -0.53 -10.81
N GLY A 96 0.44 -1.63 -10.41
CA GLY A 96 0.56 -2.92 -11.12
C GLY A 96 0.05 -2.90 -12.56
N LEU A 97 -0.78 -1.93 -12.94
CA LEU A 97 -1.27 -1.70 -14.30
C LEU A 97 -0.32 -0.84 -15.14
N GLY A 98 0.78 -0.34 -14.56
CA GLY A 98 1.78 0.47 -15.27
C GLY A 98 1.56 1.98 -15.18
N GLU A 99 0.52 2.44 -14.51
CA GLU A 99 0.25 3.86 -14.29
C GLU A 99 1.25 4.46 -13.29
N VAL A 100 1.55 5.74 -13.44
CA VAL A 100 2.37 6.48 -12.48
C VAL A 100 1.49 7.46 -11.72
N LEU A 101 1.37 7.25 -10.42
CA LEU A 101 0.68 8.14 -9.50
C LEU A 101 1.68 9.08 -8.85
N THR A 102 1.36 10.37 -8.80
CA THR A 102 2.15 11.38 -8.11
C THR A 102 1.38 11.84 -6.87
N LEU A 103 1.91 11.50 -5.70
CA LEU A 103 1.28 11.78 -4.41
C LEU A 103 2.02 12.93 -3.70
N PRO A 104 1.31 13.94 -3.19
CA PRO A 104 1.91 14.96 -2.31
C PRO A 104 2.51 14.33 -1.05
N ASN A 105 3.71 14.74 -0.64
CA ASN A 105 4.37 14.15 0.54
C ASN A 105 3.58 14.38 1.84
N SER A 106 2.87 15.51 1.95
CA SER A 106 2.00 15.78 3.09
C SER A 106 0.85 14.78 3.22
N MET A 107 0.29 14.31 2.08
CA MET A 107 -0.73 13.26 2.08
C MET A 107 -0.17 11.93 2.60
N ILE A 108 1.04 11.57 2.18
CA ILE A 108 1.69 10.31 2.61
C ILE A 108 1.95 10.31 4.11
N THR A 109 2.46 11.42 4.66
CA THR A 109 2.73 11.54 6.10
C THR A 109 1.46 11.59 6.96
N ALA A 110 0.34 12.02 6.39
CA ALA A 110 -0.96 12.08 7.07
C ALA A 110 -1.78 10.79 6.93
N THR A 111 -1.36 9.84 6.08
CA THR A 111 -2.13 8.63 5.76
C THR A 111 -1.40 7.38 6.23
N VAL A 112 -2.18 6.33 6.57
CA VAL A 112 -1.61 5.03 6.92
C VAL A 112 -0.93 4.42 5.70
N THR A 113 0.35 4.11 5.85
CA THR A 113 1.16 3.45 4.82
C THR A 113 1.43 2.01 5.22
N LYS A 114 1.04 1.05 4.36
CA LYS A 114 1.43 -0.36 4.48
C LYS A 114 2.62 -0.61 3.56
N ASN A 115 3.71 -1.12 4.10
CA ASN A 115 4.90 -1.49 3.33
C ASN A 115 5.01 -3.02 3.25
N TYR A 116 4.82 -3.56 2.07
CA TYR A 116 4.84 -5.01 1.82
C TYR A 116 6.24 -5.56 1.59
N SER A 117 7.23 -4.69 1.31
CA SER A 117 8.60 -5.11 0.99
C SER A 117 9.51 -5.23 2.20
N ARG A 118 9.19 -4.58 3.33
CA ARG A 118 10.10 -4.54 4.49
C ARG A 118 10.23 -5.83 5.27
N THR A 119 9.23 -6.69 5.20
CA THR A 119 9.24 -8.00 5.85
C THR A 119 10.01 -9.05 5.06
N VAL A 120 10.34 -8.75 3.79
CA VAL A 120 11.05 -9.67 2.89
C VAL A 120 12.50 -9.19 2.74
N GLN A 121 13.46 -10.11 2.89
CA GLN A 121 14.86 -9.81 2.63
C GLN A 121 15.11 -9.65 1.12
N GLY A 122 15.58 -8.47 0.71
CA GLY A 122 15.80 -8.15 -0.70
C GLY A 122 14.61 -7.49 -1.39
N PRO A 123 14.56 -7.44 -2.73
CA PRO A 123 13.52 -6.76 -3.51
C PRO A 123 12.20 -7.54 -3.64
N GLY A 124 11.83 -8.27 -2.59
CA GLY A 124 10.57 -9.01 -2.52
C GLY A 124 9.44 -8.21 -1.90
N TYR A 125 8.28 -8.82 -1.80
CA TYR A 125 7.08 -8.26 -1.14
C TYR A 125 6.16 -9.39 -0.65
N VAL A 126 5.31 -9.05 0.32
CA VAL A 126 4.24 -9.94 0.80
C VAL A 126 3.07 -9.92 -0.17
N VAL A 127 2.55 -11.09 -0.49
CA VAL A 127 1.31 -11.29 -1.24
C VAL A 127 0.30 -11.89 -0.28
N ASP A 128 -0.88 -11.30 -0.22
CA ASP A 128 -2.01 -11.83 0.54
C ASP A 128 -3.27 -11.82 -0.30
N THR A 129 -4.11 -12.82 -0.07
CA THR A 129 -5.45 -12.90 -0.65
C THR A 129 -6.42 -13.52 0.33
N VAL A 130 -7.70 -13.22 0.15
CA VAL A 130 -8.79 -13.73 0.97
C VAL A 130 -9.68 -14.62 0.13
N VAL A 131 -10.06 -15.75 0.70
CA VAL A 131 -11.00 -16.69 0.10
C VAL A 131 -12.08 -17.05 1.13
N THR A 132 -13.32 -17.13 0.69
CA THR A 132 -14.47 -17.51 1.52
C THR A 132 -15.03 -18.87 1.08
N ILE A 133 -15.22 -19.78 2.01
CA ILE A 133 -15.64 -21.16 1.75
C ILE A 133 -16.79 -21.49 2.70
N GLY A 134 -17.73 -22.35 2.27
CA GLY A 134 -18.83 -22.77 3.14
C GLY A 134 -18.37 -23.60 4.34
N TYR A 135 -19.19 -23.64 5.40
CA TYR A 135 -18.93 -24.42 6.62
C TYR A 135 -18.99 -25.94 6.42
N ASP A 136 -19.49 -26.39 5.29
CA ASP A 136 -19.56 -27.80 4.86
C ASP A 136 -18.20 -28.36 4.42
N THR A 137 -17.20 -27.52 4.19
CA THR A 137 -15.85 -27.94 3.85
C THR A 137 -14.94 -27.95 5.10
N PRO A 138 -14.20 -29.04 5.37
CA PRO A 138 -13.27 -29.09 6.48
C PRO A 138 -12.20 -27.97 6.38
N TRP A 139 -12.03 -27.18 7.43
CA TRP A 139 -11.06 -26.07 7.41
C TRP A 139 -9.62 -26.54 7.13
N ARG A 140 -9.25 -27.76 7.56
CA ARG A 140 -7.93 -28.34 7.31
C ARG A 140 -7.72 -28.64 5.82
N GLN A 141 -8.77 -29.04 5.12
CA GLN A 141 -8.75 -29.25 3.67
C GLN A 141 -8.55 -27.91 2.96
N VAL A 142 -9.28 -26.87 3.36
CA VAL A 142 -9.15 -25.51 2.79
C VAL A 142 -7.72 -24.99 2.99
N GLU A 143 -7.18 -25.13 4.19
CA GLU A 143 -5.79 -24.73 4.49
C GLU A 143 -4.79 -25.45 3.58
N ALA A 144 -4.92 -26.78 3.47
CA ALA A 144 -4.04 -27.59 2.63
C ALA A 144 -4.12 -27.23 1.14
N MET A 145 -5.32 -26.95 0.63
CA MET A 145 -5.52 -26.51 -0.75
C MET A 145 -4.90 -25.14 -1.02
N LEU A 146 -5.06 -24.19 -0.10
CA LEU A 146 -4.47 -22.85 -0.24
C LEU A 146 -2.92 -22.91 -0.21
N LEU A 147 -2.35 -23.74 0.68
CA LEU A 147 -0.91 -23.96 0.74
C LEU A 147 -0.39 -24.64 -0.54
N GLU A 148 -1.14 -25.58 -1.09
CA GLU A 148 -0.81 -26.24 -2.36
C GLU A 148 -0.84 -25.25 -3.53
N ALA A 149 -1.87 -24.40 -3.61
CA ALA A 149 -1.96 -23.35 -4.63
C ALA A 149 -0.78 -22.37 -4.56
N ALA A 150 -0.37 -21.99 -3.35
CA ALA A 150 0.80 -21.14 -3.15
C ALA A 150 2.10 -21.81 -3.65
N ARG A 151 2.31 -23.10 -3.35
CA ARG A 151 3.46 -23.88 -3.82
C ARG A 151 3.50 -24.03 -5.34
N ARG A 152 2.34 -24.17 -5.99
CA ARG A 152 2.24 -24.23 -7.46
C ARG A 152 2.46 -22.88 -8.15
N THR A 153 2.47 -21.77 -7.39
CA THR A 153 2.58 -20.42 -7.96
C THR A 153 4.05 -20.03 -8.18
N PRO A 154 4.54 -19.94 -9.43
CA PRO A 154 5.91 -19.55 -9.70
C PRO A 154 6.18 -18.12 -9.24
N GLY A 155 7.15 -17.93 -8.37
CA GLY A 155 7.51 -16.63 -7.80
C GLY A 155 7.11 -16.48 -6.34
N VAL A 156 6.45 -17.47 -5.74
CA VAL A 156 6.22 -17.58 -4.29
C VAL A 156 7.40 -18.28 -3.64
N LEU A 157 7.87 -17.75 -2.49
CA LEU A 157 8.92 -18.38 -1.69
C LEU A 157 8.40 -19.62 -0.96
N GLU A 158 9.25 -20.64 -0.87
CA GLU A 158 9.02 -21.82 -0.03
C GLU A 158 9.43 -21.55 1.42
N GLU A 159 10.47 -20.72 1.62
CA GLU A 159 10.95 -20.29 2.95
C GLU A 159 11.11 -18.76 3.02
N PRO A 160 10.44 -18.10 3.97
CA PRO A 160 9.49 -18.66 4.92
C PRO A 160 8.25 -19.22 4.22
N PRO A 161 7.67 -20.34 4.73
CA PRO A 161 6.56 -21.01 4.08
C PRO A 161 5.30 -20.12 4.04
N PRO A 162 4.46 -20.24 3.01
CA PRO A 162 3.14 -19.64 2.99
C PRO A 162 2.33 -20.02 4.23
N GLN A 163 1.50 -19.10 4.71
CA GLN A 163 0.67 -19.29 5.89
C GLN A 163 -0.79 -19.00 5.57
N VAL A 164 -1.70 -19.75 6.19
CA VAL A 164 -3.14 -19.54 6.08
C VAL A 164 -3.70 -19.20 7.44
N PHE A 165 -4.48 -18.13 7.51
CA PHE A 165 -5.15 -17.67 8.72
C PHE A 165 -6.65 -17.67 8.50
N GLN A 166 -7.42 -18.16 9.49
CA GLN A 166 -8.86 -17.92 9.54
C GLN A 166 -9.07 -16.53 10.15
N THR A 167 -9.55 -15.58 9.37
CA THR A 167 -9.65 -14.17 9.75
C THR A 167 -11.03 -13.77 10.25
N ALA A 168 -12.05 -14.52 9.86
CA ALA A 168 -13.41 -14.30 10.35
C ALA A 168 -14.24 -15.60 10.30
N LEU A 169 -15.24 -15.68 11.18
CA LEU A 169 -16.34 -16.64 11.14
C LEU A 169 -17.61 -15.83 10.90
N SER A 170 -17.99 -15.70 9.64
CA SER A 170 -19.18 -14.96 9.21
C SER A 170 -20.44 -15.84 9.23
N ASP A 171 -21.62 -15.26 9.02
CA ASP A 171 -22.90 -15.96 9.09
C ASP A 171 -23.00 -17.15 8.13
N PHE A 172 -22.38 -17.08 6.96
CA PHE A 172 -22.51 -18.09 5.91
C PHE A 172 -21.20 -18.76 5.49
N TYR A 173 -20.03 -18.23 5.93
CA TYR A 173 -18.71 -18.71 5.54
C TYR A 173 -17.63 -18.33 6.54
N PRO A 174 -16.62 -19.14 6.80
CA PRO A 174 -15.35 -18.72 7.34
C PRO A 174 -14.53 -18.00 6.26
N GLU A 175 -13.77 -16.99 6.68
CA GLU A 175 -12.83 -16.26 5.84
C GLU A 175 -11.41 -16.79 6.07
N TYR A 176 -10.72 -17.14 5.00
CA TYR A 176 -9.34 -17.61 5.02
C TYR A 176 -8.45 -16.60 4.31
N ARG A 177 -7.37 -16.20 4.97
CA ARG A 177 -6.35 -15.34 4.39
C ARG A 177 -5.07 -16.13 4.16
N LEU A 178 -4.71 -16.31 2.90
CA LEU A 178 -3.42 -16.84 2.50
C LEU A 178 -2.41 -15.69 2.44
N VAL A 179 -1.27 -15.88 3.10
CA VAL A 179 -0.14 -14.95 3.11
C VAL A 179 1.09 -15.69 2.59
N ALA A 180 1.74 -15.13 1.60
CA ALA A 180 2.95 -15.67 0.99
C ALA A 180 3.97 -14.55 0.72
N GLN A 181 5.22 -14.91 0.48
CA GLN A 181 6.27 -13.94 0.11
C GLN A 181 6.73 -14.20 -1.32
N ALA A 182 6.93 -13.11 -2.06
CA ALA A 182 7.45 -13.19 -3.43
C ALA A 182 8.96 -13.44 -3.43
N ILE A 183 9.46 -14.21 -4.42
CA ILE A 183 10.88 -14.50 -4.59
C ILE A 183 11.64 -13.21 -4.96
N PRO A 184 12.59 -12.73 -4.14
CA PRO A 184 13.31 -11.49 -4.40
C PRO A 184 14.16 -11.51 -5.69
N SER A 185 14.66 -12.67 -6.07
CA SER A 185 15.50 -12.87 -7.27
C SER A 185 14.72 -12.89 -8.58
N GLN A 186 13.40 -13.01 -8.51
CA GLN A 186 12.50 -13.02 -9.67
C GLN A 186 11.38 -12.00 -9.49
N PRO A 187 11.67 -10.70 -9.46
CA PRO A 187 10.70 -9.67 -9.21
C PRO A 187 9.66 -9.64 -10.35
N ARG A 188 8.44 -10.03 -10.04
CA ARG A 188 7.27 -9.86 -10.90
C ARG A 188 6.41 -8.74 -10.34
N PRO A 189 5.67 -7.99 -11.18
CA PRO A 189 4.67 -7.06 -10.67
C PRO A 189 3.69 -7.80 -9.75
N ARG A 190 3.37 -7.22 -8.58
CA ARG A 190 2.50 -7.85 -7.59
C ARG A 190 1.16 -8.28 -8.18
N ALA A 191 0.57 -7.46 -9.08
CA ALA A 191 -0.67 -7.79 -9.76
C ALA A 191 -0.58 -9.08 -10.61
N VAL A 192 0.55 -9.29 -11.29
CA VAL A 192 0.78 -10.51 -12.10
C VAL A 192 0.90 -11.72 -11.18
N LEU A 193 1.69 -11.62 -10.11
CA LEU A 193 1.87 -12.72 -9.17
C LEU A 193 0.55 -13.08 -8.46
N LEU A 194 -0.21 -12.07 -8.05
CA LEU A 194 -1.52 -12.26 -7.43
C LEU A 194 -2.51 -12.93 -8.38
N SER A 195 -2.52 -12.52 -9.66
CA SER A 195 -3.36 -13.15 -10.68
C SER A 195 -3.01 -14.63 -10.89
N MET A 196 -1.71 -14.96 -10.92
CA MET A 196 -1.25 -16.35 -11.01
C MET A 196 -1.63 -17.17 -9.77
N LEU A 197 -1.53 -16.58 -8.59
CA LEU A 197 -1.94 -17.20 -7.34
C LEU A 197 -3.44 -17.49 -7.35
N HIS A 198 -4.27 -16.53 -7.79
CA HIS A 198 -5.71 -16.72 -7.90
C HIS A 198 -6.08 -17.81 -8.90
N ALA A 199 -5.40 -17.91 -10.05
CA ALA A 199 -5.61 -18.98 -11.00
C ALA A 199 -5.29 -20.36 -10.37
N ASN A 200 -4.13 -20.51 -9.72
CA ASN A 200 -3.77 -21.73 -9.02
C ASN A 200 -4.73 -22.08 -7.88
N ILE A 201 -5.27 -21.09 -7.16
CA ILE A 201 -6.31 -21.33 -6.14
C ILE A 201 -7.56 -21.95 -6.81
N GLN A 202 -8.04 -21.34 -7.90
CA GLN A 202 -9.21 -21.87 -8.60
C GLN A 202 -8.96 -23.28 -9.10
N ASP A 203 -7.80 -23.56 -9.71
CA ASP A 203 -7.45 -24.89 -10.23
C ASP A 203 -7.42 -25.94 -9.11
N VAL A 204 -6.74 -25.66 -8.00
CA VAL A 204 -6.66 -26.58 -6.87
C VAL A 204 -8.04 -26.82 -6.25
N PHE A 205 -8.85 -25.78 -6.06
CA PHE A 205 -10.20 -25.96 -5.52
C PHE A 205 -11.11 -26.77 -6.44
N ASN A 206 -11.00 -26.57 -7.75
CA ASN A 206 -11.71 -27.38 -8.74
C ASN A 206 -11.26 -28.84 -8.77
N GLU A 207 -9.93 -29.09 -8.63
CA GLU A 207 -9.37 -30.46 -8.56
C GLU A 207 -9.92 -31.26 -7.37
N TYR A 208 -10.21 -30.58 -6.25
CA TYR A 208 -10.76 -31.21 -5.04
C TYR A 208 -12.28 -31.04 -4.91
N GLU A 209 -12.94 -30.57 -5.97
CA GLU A 209 -14.40 -30.40 -6.04
C GLU A 209 -14.98 -29.49 -4.94
N VAL A 210 -14.20 -28.48 -4.48
CA VAL A 210 -14.60 -27.52 -3.46
C VAL A 210 -14.97 -26.20 -4.11
N GLN A 211 -16.19 -25.76 -3.90
CA GLN A 211 -16.69 -24.52 -4.44
C GLN A 211 -16.23 -23.31 -3.60
N ILE A 212 -15.64 -22.31 -4.26
CA ILE A 212 -15.43 -20.99 -3.67
C ILE A 212 -16.78 -20.28 -3.59
N MET A 213 -17.21 -19.95 -2.38
CA MET A 213 -18.55 -19.42 -2.13
C MET A 213 -18.63 -17.92 -2.29
N SER A 214 -19.66 -17.46 -2.99
CA SER A 214 -20.11 -16.07 -2.89
C SER A 214 -21.01 -15.91 -1.66
N PRO A 215 -20.89 -14.81 -0.89
CA PRO A 215 -21.68 -14.60 0.33
C PRO A 215 -23.12 -14.14 0.00
N HIS A 216 -23.92 -14.97 -0.65
CA HIS A 216 -25.31 -14.69 -0.96
C HIS A 216 -26.20 -15.68 -0.23
N TYR A 217 -27.04 -15.17 0.67
CA TYR A 217 -28.07 -15.95 1.31
C TYR A 217 -29.26 -16.11 0.36
N LEU A 218 -29.58 -17.35 0.01
CA LEU A 218 -30.74 -17.72 -0.78
C LEU A 218 -31.82 -18.43 0.05
N GLY A 219 -31.41 -19.01 1.17
CA GLY A 219 -32.26 -19.77 2.10
C GLY A 219 -31.42 -20.73 2.93
N ASP A 220 -31.99 -21.25 4.02
CA ASP A 220 -31.37 -22.31 4.79
C ASP A 220 -31.47 -23.63 3.99
N PRO A 221 -30.38 -24.42 3.90
CA PRO A 221 -30.41 -25.71 3.27
C PRO A 221 -31.24 -26.71 4.11
N GLU A 222 -31.89 -27.65 3.47
CA GLU A 222 -32.61 -28.74 4.17
C GLU A 222 -31.68 -29.61 5.02
N GLN A 223 -30.39 -29.70 4.65
CA GLN A 223 -29.38 -30.43 5.40
C GLN A 223 -28.45 -29.47 6.13
N GLU A 224 -28.17 -29.82 7.39
CA GLU A 224 -27.20 -29.06 8.20
C GLU A 224 -25.81 -29.00 7.56
N LYS A 225 -25.25 -27.81 7.44
CA LYS A 225 -23.86 -27.60 6.97
C LYS A 225 -22.86 -27.86 8.07
N ARG A 226 -22.54 -29.13 8.28
CA ARG A 226 -21.52 -29.57 9.24
C ARG A 226 -20.59 -30.60 8.62
N VAL A 227 -19.35 -30.63 9.08
CA VAL A 227 -18.38 -31.63 8.69
C VAL A 227 -18.33 -32.72 9.76
N PRO A 228 -18.70 -33.98 9.47
CA PRO A 228 -18.54 -35.11 10.37
C PRO A 228 -17.08 -35.32 10.78
N LYS A 229 -16.85 -35.89 11.97
CA LYS A 229 -15.50 -36.04 12.54
C LYS A 229 -14.57 -36.92 11.70
N ASP A 230 -15.11 -37.91 11.01
CA ASP A 230 -14.41 -38.79 10.08
C ASP A 230 -13.91 -38.07 8.80
N GLN A 231 -14.53 -36.96 8.43
CA GLN A 231 -14.16 -36.14 7.27
C GLN A 231 -13.27 -34.95 7.58
N TRP A 232 -12.84 -34.76 8.84
CA TRP A 232 -11.99 -33.62 9.23
C TRP A 232 -10.64 -33.56 8.52
N TYR A 233 -10.21 -34.68 7.94
CA TYR A 233 -8.94 -34.82 7.23
C TYR A 233 -9.16 -35.32 5.80
N THR A 234 -10.10 -34.70 5.10
CA THR A 234 -10.32 -34.97 3.66
C THR A 234 -9.13 -34.47 2.85
N ALA A 235 -8.71 -35.24 1.85
CA ALA A 235 -7.57 -34.87 0.99
C ALA A 235 -7.67 -33.43 0.47
N PRO A 236 -6.54 -32.67 0.38
CA PRO A 236 -5.15 -33.08 0.63
C PRO A 236 -4.68 -33.00 2.09
N ALA A 237 -5.57 -32.74 3.07
CA ALA A 237 -5.23 -32.62 4.46
C ALA A 237 -4.74 -33.96 5.06
N HIS A 238 -3.68 -33.91 5.86
CA HIS A 238 -3.12 -35.05 6.58
C HIS A 238 -3.26 -34.87 8.08
N LYS A 239 -3.54 -35.97 8.79
CA LYS A 239 -3.55 -35.97 10.25
C LYS A 239 -2.11 -35.82 10.76
N THR A 240 -1.78 -34.64 11.29
CA THR A 240 -0.51 -34.42 11.99
C THR A 240 -0.50 -35.30 13.25
N ARG A 241 0.55 -36.09 13.43
CA ARG A 241 0.77 -36.91 14.60
C ARG A 241 1.07 -36.10 15.84
#